data_23a1613c59f04834a092ee60d4f0057a
#
_entry.id   23a1613c59f04834a092ee60d4f0057a
#
_cell.length_a   1.000
_cell.length_b   1.000
_cell.length_c   1.000
_cell.angle_alpha   90.00
_cell.angle_beta   90.00
_cell.angle_gamma   90.00
#
_symmetry.space_group_name_H-M   'P 1'
#
loop_
_entity.id
_entity.type
_entity.pdbx_description
1 polymer ?
#
loop_
_entity_poly.entity_id
_entity_poly.type
_entity_poly.pdbx_seq_one_letter_code
_entity_poly.pdbx_strand_id
1 'polypeptide(L)'
;MERTRVAVLGAGIVGAACARELALAGVQVTVVDRGGAAQATTAHGEGNVLVSDKAPGPELELAQMSRRLWPQVLADIADSSPRAARAVEWESKGGIVVATTDAGAVELTRFADAQRAAGVRAEVLDADALAAAEPWVTRDHTAALRYPDDAQVQPAAAAAALLTDALRAGAELRTGCEVIGAVVRAGRLTGVRTPAGVIEADAFVNAAGPWAGELAARLGAPVDVRPRRGDVLVTTPLPPTVFHKVYDADDVGAVGSSGEQLQTSAVVESTRGGSVLIGSSRRRVGFDDRLRPEVLSGIAAKALRLFPGLAGVPVMRAYGGFRPYVPDHLPIIGADPRLTGLWHAGGHEGAGIGLSVGTARLLRNLLLDQPTKIDVSAFRVDRPAVLGVEAQPASEEKA
;
A
#
# COMPACT_ATOMS: atom_id res chain seq x y z
N MET A 1 -12.73 -28.47 -20.05
CA MET A 1 -11.39 -28.06 -19.58
C MET A 1 -11.46 -27.83 -18.10
N GLU A 2 -10.56 -28.43 -17.35
CA GLU A 2 -10.47 -28.23 -15.91
C GLU A 2 -10.06 -26.77 -15.64
N ARG A 3 -10.74 -26.10 -14.69
CA ARG A 3 -10.43 -24.69 -14.39
C ARG A 3 -9.13 -24.61 -13.60
N THR A 4 -8.26 -23.67 -13.95
CA THR A 4 -7.04 -23.38 -13.18
C THR A 4 -7.41 -23.05 -11.73
N ARG A 5 -6.77 -23.72 -10.76
CA ARG A 5 -6.96 -23.49 -9.32
C ARG A 5 -5.84 -22.63 -8.78
N VAL A 6 -6.19 -21.58 -8.09
CA VAL A 6 -5.22 -20.65 -7.47
C VAL A 6 -5.51 -20.49 -5.98
N ALA A 7 -4.50 -20.69 -5.14
CA ALA A 7 -4.55 -20.36 -3.73
C ALA A 7 -3.90 -18.99 -3.48
N VAL A 8 -4.66 -18.01 -2.95
CA VAL A 8 -4.15 -16.71 -2.54
C VAL A 8 -3.87 -16.74 -1.04
N LEU A 9 -2.60 -16.59 -0.66
CA LEU A 9 -2.10 -16.69 0.71
C LEU A 9 -2.01 -15.30 1.35
N GLY A 10 -3.05 -14.91 2.06
CA GLY A 10 -3.28 -13.60 2.67
C GLY A 10 -4.58 -12.96 2.19
N ALA A 11 -5.44 -12.56 3.14
CA ALA A 11 -6.72 -11.89 2.90
C ALA A 11 -6.67 -10.39 3.24
N GLY A 12 -5.49 -9.75 3.12
CA GLY A 12 -5.34 -8.29 3.11
C GLY A 12 -5.83 -7.69 1.80
N ILE A 13 -5.73 -6.36 1.65
CA ILE A 13 -6.26 -5.65 0.47
C ILE A 13 -5.67 -6.16 -0.86
N VAL A 14 -4.36 -6.48 -0.89
CA VAL A 14 -3.70 -6.99 -2.10
C VAL A 14 -4.21 -8.39 -2.44
N GLY A 15 -4.30 -9.28 -1.44
CA GLY A 15 -4.85 -10.63 -1.65
C GLY A 15 -6.32 -10.61 -2.06
N ALA A 16 -7.14 -9.74 -1.45
CA ALA A 16 -8.54 -9.55 -1.82
C ALA A 16 -8.70 -9.06 -3.27
N ALA A 17 -7.87 -8.09 -3.69
CA ALA A 17 -7.85 -7.60 -5.07
C ALA A 17 -7.42 -8.70 -6.06
N CYS A 18 -6.37 -9.48 -5.74
CA CYS A 18 -5.92 -10.60 -6.57
C CYS A 18 -7.01 -11.67 -6.69
N ALA A 19 -7.65 -12.03 -5.57
CA ALA A 19 -8.74 -13.00 -5.56
C ALA A 19 -9.90 -12.55 -6.46
N ARG A 20 -10.29 -11.27 -6.37
CA ARG A 20 -11.33 -10.69 -7.22
C ARG A 20 -10.98 -10.78 -8.71
N GLU A 21 -9.82 -10.27 -9.10
CA GLU A 21 -9.41 -10.24 -10.50
C GLU A 21 -9.32 -11.65 -11.12
N LEU A 22 -8.82 -12.63 -10.34
CA LEU A 22 -8.72 -14.02 -10.78
C LEU A 22 -10.09 -14.70 -10.86
N ALA A 23 -10.94 -14.53 -9.84
CA ALA A 23 -12.27 -15.13 -9.83
C ALA A 23 -13.17 -14.60 -10.96
N LEU A 24 -13.14 -13.28 -11.22
CA LEU A 24 -13.84 -12.65 -12.34
C LEU A 24 -13.32 -13.12 -13.71
N ALA A 25 -12.05 -13.56 -13.78
CA ALA A 25 -11.48 -14.17 -14.98
C ALA A 25 -11.81 -15.68 -15.12
N GLY A 26 -12.65 -16.24 -14.23
CA GLY A 26 -13.09 -17.64 -14.28
C GLY A 26 -12.11 -18.63 -13.64
N VAL A 27 -11.08 -18.17 -12.92
CA VAL A 27 -10.17 -19.00 -12.15
C VAL A 27 -10.87 -19.49 -10.88
N GLN A 28 -10.63 -20.74 -10.47
CA GLN A 28 -11.11 -21.25 -9.17
C GLN A 28 -10.14 -20.76 -8.08
N VAL A 29 -10.60 -19.86 -7.20
CA VAL A 29 -9.76 -19.21 -6.21
C VAL A 29 -10.11 -19.66 -4.80
N THR A 30 -9.08 -20.03 -4.02
CA THR A 30 -9.18 -20.20 -2.56
C THR A 30 -8.30 -19.19 -1.87
N VAL A 31 -8.88 -18.28 -1.09
CA VAL A 31 -8.15 -17.32 -0.25
C VAL A 31 -7.91 -17.95 1.12
N VAL A 32 -6.68 -17.88 1.60
CA VAL A 32 -6.27 -18.48 2.88
C VAL A 32 -5.64 -17.40 3.75
N ASP A 33 -6.10 -17.26 4.99
CA ASP A 33 -5.49 -16.34 5.94
C ASP A 33 -5.38 -16.96 7.34
N ARG A 34 -4.28 -16.73 8.03
CA ARG A 34 -4.06 -17.23 9.39
C ARG A 34 -4.96 -16.56 10.44
N GLY A 35 -5.40 -15.33 10.15
CA GLY A 35 -6.35 -14.57 10.97
C GLY A 35 -7.67 -14.36 10.24
N GLY A 36 -8.26 -13.18 10.41
CA GLY A 36 -9.43 -12.73 9.66
C GLY A 36 -9.06 -11.83 8.48
N ALA A 37 -10.00 -11.65 7.56
CA ALA A 37 -9.80 -10.77 6.42
C ALA A 37 -9.56 -9.32 6.85
N ALA A 38 -8.63 -8.63 6.19
CA ALA A 38 -8.28 -7.23 6.37
C ALA A 38 -7.82 -6.80 7.78
N GLN A 39 -7.48 -7.71 8.67
CA GLN A 39 -7.21 -7.41 10.09
C GLN A 39 -5.80 -6.90 10.38
N ALA A 40 -4.83 -7.14 9.50
CA ALA A 40 -3.42 -6.78 9.72
C ALA A 40 -3.11 -5.36 9.18
N THR A 41 -2.07 -5.21 8.38
CA THR A 41 -1.61 -3.93 7.81
C THR A 41 -2.73 -3.12 7.18
N THR A 42 -3.66 -3.79 6.49
CA THR A 42 -4.81 -3.14 5.84
C THR A 42 -5.66 -2.34 6.84
N ALA A 43 -6.01 -2.91 7.99
CA ALA A 43 -6.81 -2.22 9.02
C ALA A 43 -6.05 -1.11 9.77
N HIS A 44 -4.74 -1.03 9.59
CA HIS A 44 -3.86 -0.06 10.24
C HIS A 44 -3.31 0.99 9.25
N GLY A 45 -3.85 1.04 8.03
CA GLY A 45 -3.52 2.04 7.03
C GLY A 45 -4.42 3.27 7.11
N GLU A 46 -3.99 4.35 6.46
CA GLU A 46 -4.71 5.61 6.35
C GLU A 46 -5.67 5.67 5.15
N GLY A 47 -5.60 4.72 4.23
CA GLY A 47 -6.50 4.67 3.07
C GLY A 47 -6.00 5.34 1.80
N ASN A 48 -4.71 5.51 1.68
CA ASN A 48 -4.06 6.29 0.63
C ASN A 48 -4.18 5.67 -0.77
N VAL A 49 -4.68 6.46 -1.73
CA VAL A 49 -4.64 6.18 -3.16
C VAL A 49 -3.99 7.38 -3.85
N LEU A 50 -2.66 7.38 -3.91
CA LEU A 50 -1.86 8.56 -4.20
C LEU A 50 -1.00 8.37 -5.45
N VAL A 51 -0.75 9.51 -6.11
CA VAL A 51 0.31 9.71 -7.12
C VAL A 51 1.32 10.76 -6.65
N SER A 52 0.95 11.61 -5.70
CA SER A 52 1.73 12.75 -5.22
C SER A 52 3.03 12.37 -4.52
N ASP A 53 3.08 11.21 -3.87
CA ASP A 53 4.23 10.73 -3.10
C ASP A 53 5.18 9.81 -3.90
N LYS A 54 4.97 9.70 -5.23
CA LYS A 54 5.74 8.81 -6.10
C LYS A 54 6.71 9.58 -7.00
N ALA A 55 7.98 9.21 -6.95
CA ALA A 55 8.94 9.66 -7.95
C ALA A 55 8.61 9.06 -9.34
N PRO A 56 8.98 9.75 -10.43
CA PRO A 56 8.88 9.17 -11.77
C PRO A 56 9.56 7.80 -11.85
N GLY A 57 8.87 6.83 -12.42
CA GLY A 57 9.36 5.45 -12.54
C GLY A 57 8.24 4.41 -12.43
N PRO A 58 8.60 3.13 -12.33
CA PRO A 58 7.65 2.01 -12.40
C PRO A 58 6.55 2.06 -11.33
N GLU A 59 6.87 2.50 -10.10
CA GLU A 59 5.87 2.62 -9.05
C GLU A 59 4.84 3.72 -9.35
N LEU A 60 5.25 4.85 -9.93
CA LEU A 60 4.33 5.90 -10.37
C LEU A 60 3.42 5.41 -11.50
N GLU A 61 3.95 4.68 -12.49
CA GLU A 61 3.14 4.10 -13.56
C GLU A 61 2.06 3.15 -13.00
N LEU A 62 2.43 2.29 -12.04
CA LEU A 62 1.50 1.42 -11.35
C LEU A 62 0.47 2.22 -10.54
N ALA A 63 0.88 3.30 -9.87
CA ALA A 63 -0.01 4.17 -9.12
C ALA A 63 -1.03 4.88 -10.02
N GLN A 64 -0.59 5.44 -11.14
CA GLN A 64 -1.47 6.06 -12.14
C GLN A 64 -2.44 5.02 -12.75
N MET A 65 -1.98 3.81 -13.06
CA MET A 65 -2.84 2.71 -13.52
C MET A 65 -3.88 2.36 -12.45
N SER A 66 -3.46 2.14 -11.22
CA SER A 66 -4.35 1.82 -10.09
C SER A 66 -5.38 2.93 -9.83
N ARG A 67 -4.94 4.20 -9.85
CA ARG A 67 -5.82 5.34 -9.64
C ARG A 67 -6.96 5.41 -10.67
N ARG A 68 -6.68 5.05 -11.92
CA ARG A 68 -7.70 4.93 -12.98
C ARG A 68 -8.60 3.71 -12.80
N LEU A 69 -8.09 2.61 -12.27
CA LEU A 69 -8.86 1.37 -12.06
C LEU A 69 -9.82 1.44 -10.87
N TRP A 70 -9.46 2.14 -9.79
CA TRP A 70 -10.26 2.18 -8.57
C TRP A 70 -11.73 2.57 -8.80
N PRO A 71 -12.06 3.68 -9.50
CA PRO A 71 -13.44 4.02 -9.77
C PRO A 71 -14.21 2.96 -10.57
N GLN A 72 -13.54 2.29 -11.52
CA GLN A 72 -14.14 1.22 -12.33
C GLN A 72 -14.45 0.01 -11.44
N VAL A 73 -13.49 -0.42 -10.62
CA VAL A 73 -13.67 -1.52 -9.66
C VAL A 73 -14.83 -1.24 -8.69
N LEU A 74 -14.94 0.01 -8.21
CA LEU A 74 -16.03 0.39 -7.31
C LEU A 74 -17.39 0.44 -8.01
N ALA A 75 -17.43 0.82 -9.28
CA ALA A 75 -18.65 0.76 -10.08
C ALA A 75 -19.11 -0.69 -10.27
N ASP A 76 -18.20 -1.60 -10.68
CA ASP A 76 -18.51 -3.03 -10.81
C ASP A 76 -19.03 -3.63 -9.48
N ILE A 77 -18.40 -3.27 -8.35
CA ILE A 77 -18.87 -3.70 -7.02
C ILE A 77 -20.24 -3.11 -6.71
N ALA A 78 -20.51 -1.86 -7.10
CA ALA A 78 -21.78 -1.19 -6.83
C ALA A 78 -22.94 -1.86 -7.58
N ASP A 79 -22.72 -2.36 -8.77
CA ASP A 79 -23.72 -3.11 -9.56
C ASP A 79 -24.16 -4.39 -8.82
N SER A 80 -23.22 -5.06 -8.16
CA SER A 80 -23.49 -6.31 -7.44
C SER A 80 -23.82 -6.10 -5.95
N SER A 81 -23.23 -5.08 -5.31
CA SER A 81 -23.37 -4.77 -3.87
C SER A 81 -23.24 -3.27 -3.60
N PRO A 82 -24.31 -2.45 -3.83
CA PRO A 82 -24.27 -1.01 -3.57
C PRO A 82 -23.86 -0.64 -2.14
N ARG A 83 -24.21 -1.48 -1.16
CA ARG A 83 -23.84 -1.27 0.25
C ARG A 83 -22.33 -1.44 0.47
N ALA A 84 -21.73 -2.47 -0.12
CA ALA A 84 -20.29 -2.72 -0.01
C ALA A 84 -19.51 -1.58 -0.67
N ALA A 85 -19.90 -1.15 -1.88
CA ALA A 85 -19.27 -0.03 -2.57
C ALA A 85 -19.33 1.28 -1.77
N ARG A 86 -20.49 1.61 -1.17
CA ARG A 86 -20.63 2.80 -0.31
C ARG A 86 -19.77 2.75 0.94
N ALA A 87 -19.60 1.57 1.55
CA ALA A 87 -18.78 1.38 2.74
C ALA A 87 -17.29 1.63 2.50
N VAL A 88 -16.82 1.57 1.24
CA VAL A 88 -15.43 1.89 0.86
C VAL A 88 -15.12 3.37 1.10
N GLU A 89 -16.12 4.24 1.16
CA GLU A 89 -15.94 5.68 1.40
C GLU A 89 -14.91 6.31 0.43
N TRP A 90 -15.03 6.01 -0.85
CA TRP A 90 -14.17 6.62 -1.85
C TRP A 90 -14.30 8.14 -1.87
N GLU A 91 -13.18 8.84 -1.71
CA GLU A 91 -13.10 10.31 -1.72
C GLU A 91 -11.98 10.77 -2.67
N SER A 92 -12.36 11.39 -3.79
CA SER A 92 -11.42 12.09 -4.70
C SER A 92 -11.17 13.52 -4.19
N LYS A 93 -10.71 13.64 -2.93
CA LYS A 93 -10.53 14.95 -2.29
C LYS A 93 -9.23 15.64 -2.65
N GLY A 94 -8.31 14.94 -3.32
CA GLY A 94 -6.99 15.44 -3.65
C GLY A 94 -6.02 15.41 -2.48
N GLY A 95 -4.75 15.70 -2.79
CA GLY A 95 -3.67 15.90 -1.84
C GLY A 95 -3.14 17.33 -1.91
N ILE A 96 -2.61 17.84 -0.81
CA ILE A 96 -1.86 19.10 -0.76
C ILE A 96 -0.52 18.83 -0.07
N VAL A 97 0.57 19.27 -0.68
CA VAL A 97 1.91 19.18 -0.13
C VAL A 97 2.36 20.59 0.23
N VAL A 98 2.77 20.81 1.47
CA VAL A 98 3.12 22.13 2.01
C VAL A 98 4.57 22.10 2.48
N ALA A 99 5.38 23.03 2.00
CA ALA A 99 6.72 23.32 2.52
C ALA A 99 6.66 24.46 3.53
N THR A 100 7.40 24.36 4.62
CA THR A 100 7.54 25.42 5.63
C THR A 100 8.96 25.98 5.70
N THR A 101 9.88 25.46 4.87
CA THR A 101 11.25 25.92 4.72
C THR A 101 11.56 26.23 3.26
N ASP A 102 12.51 27.14 3.00
CA ASP A 102 12.96 27.44 1.63
C ASP A 102 13.58 26.22 0.96
N ALA A 103 14.31 25.40 1.70
CA ALA A 103 14.89 24.16 1.19
C ALA A 103 13.78 23.17 0.77
N GLY A 104 12.75 23.02 1.60
CA GLY A 104 11.57 22.22 1.28
C GLY A 104 10.82 22.71 0.04
N ALA A 105 10.69 24.05 -0.12
CA ALA A 105 10.06 24.64 -1.30
C ALA A 105 10.83 24.32 -2.61
N VAL A 106 12.16 24.40 -2.58
CA VAL A 106 13.01 24.05 -3.73
C VAL A 106 12.85 22.58 -4.10
N GLU A 107 12.95 21.68 -3.12
CA GLU A 107 12.81 20.24 -3.36
C GLU A 107 11.39 19.87 -3.83
N LEU A 108 10.35 20.44 -3.24
CA LEU A 108 8.97 20.24 -3.64
C LEU A 108 8.74 20.66 -5.10
N THR A 109 9.26 21.81 -5.50
CA THR A 109 9.14 22.32 -6.88
C THR A 109 9.86 21.40 -7.85
N ARG A 110 11.10 21.03 -7.56
CA ARG A 110 11.89 20.10 -8.39
C ARG A 110 11.20 18.74 -8.56
N PHE A 111 10.68 18.21 -7.46
CA PHE A 111 9.96 16.92 -7.48
C PHE A 111 8.69 17.01 -8.32
N ALA A 112 7.90 18.07 -8.15
CA ALA A 112 6.68 18.28 -8.91
C ALA A 112 6.93 18.49 -10.41
N ASP A 113 8.00 19.15 -10.79
CA ASP A 113 8.37 19.31 -12.21
C ASP A 113 8.69 17.97 -12.86
N ALA A 114 9.44 17.11 -12.16
CA ALA A 114 9.71 15.76 -12.64
C ALA A 114 8.42 14.94 -12.75
N GLN A 115 7.50 15.05 -11.78
CA GLN A 115 6.21 14.38 -11.81
C GLN A 115 5.30 14.88 -12.93
N ARG A 116 5.26 16.21 -13.20
CA ARG A 116 4.52 16.79 -14.33
C ARG A 116 5.02 16.25 -15.66
N ALA A 117 6.35 16.12 -15.81
CA ALA A 117 6.93 15.49 -17.00
C ALA A 117 6.52 14.01 -17.16
N ALA A 118 6.18 13.32 -16.07
CA ALA A 118 5.66 11.97 -16.04
C ALA A 118 4.11 11.91 -16.06
N GLY A 119 3.44 13.03 -16.35
CA GLY A 119 1.98 13.10 -16.54
C GLY A 119 1.15 13.21 -15.26
N VAL A 120 1.77 13.55 -14.11
CA VAL A 120 1.04 13.85 -12.86
C VAL A 120 0.55 15.30 -12.89
N ARG A 121 -0.69 15.52 -12.50
CA ARG A 121 -1.23 16.87 -12.29
C ARG A 121 -0.77 17.41 -10.93
N ALA A 122 0.02 18.47 -10.92
CA ALA A 122 0.47 19.18 -9.72
C ALA A 122 0.27 20.69 -9.96
N GLU A 123 -0.57 21.32 -9.17
CA GLU A 123 -1.01 22.69 -9.29
C GLU A 123 -0.39 23.53 -8.16
N VAL A 124 0.20 24.68 -8.47
CA VAL A 124 0.70 25.59 -7.45
C VAL A 124 -0.47 26.29 -6.77
N LEU A 125 -0.45 26.31 -5.44
CA LEU A 125 -1.38 27.12 -4.64
C LEU A 125 -0.65 28.34 -4.10
N ASP A 126 -1.20 29.54 -4.33
CA ASP A 126 -0.81 30.73 -3.60
C ASP A 126 -1.39 30.71 -2.17
N ALA A 127 -1.02 31.70 -1.37
CA ALA A 127 -1.42 31.76 0.05
C ALA A 127 -2.94 31.84 0.24
N ASP A 128 -3.64 32.56 -0.63
CA ASP A 128 -5.11 32.72 -0.54
C ASP A 128 -5.81 31.44 -0.98
N ALA A 129 -5.35 30.78 -2.04
CA ALA A 129 -5.87 29.52 -2.51
C ALA A 129 -5.63 28.40 -1.50
N LEU A 130 -4.46 28.32 -0.88
CA LEU A 130 -4.19 27.36 0.20
C LEU A 130 -5.08 27.64 1.41
N ALA A 131 -5.23 28.90 1.79
CA ALA A 131 -6.09 29.31 2.91
C ALA A 131 -7.56 28.96 2.68
N ALA A 132 -8.03 29.08 1.45
CA ALA A 132 -9.39 28.70 1.07
C ALA A 132 -9.57 27.16 1.02
N ALA A 133 -8.56 26.43 0.53
CA ALA A 133 -8.59 24.97 0.44
C ALA A 133 -8.48 24.29 1.82
N GLU A 134 -7.59 24.79 2.70
CA GLU A 134 -7.32 24.26 4.04
C GLU A 134 -7.27 25.40 5.07
N PRO A 135 -8.43 25.82 5.62
CA PRO A 135 -8.50 26.98 6.53
C PRO A 135 -7.67 26.84 7.82
N TRP A 136 -7.38 25.62 8.26
CA TRP A 136 -6.63 25.34 9.49
C TRP A 136 -5.14 25.08 9.25
N VAL A 137 -4.69 25.04 7.99
CA VAL A 137 -3.26 24.88 7.68
C VAL A 137 -2.50 26.14 8.11
N THR A 138 -1.23 25.98 8.47
CA THR A 138 -0.34 27.08 8.86
C THR A 138 -0.28 28.16 7.78
N ARG A 139 -0.18 29.43 8.21
CA ARG A 139 0.10 30.57 7.31
C ARG A 139 1.61 30.79 7.10
N ASP A 140 2.42 30.15 7.93
CA ASP A 140 3.86 30.15 7.83
C ASP A 140 4.30 29.00 6.91
N HIS A 141 4.23 29.24 5.61
CA HIS A 141 4.62 28.29 4.55
C HIS A 141 5.39 29.01 3.45
N THR A 142 6.26 28.27 2.77
CA THR A 142 7.11 28.77 1.69
C THR A 142 6.65 28.32 0.31
N ALA A 143 5.96 27.17 0.22
CA ALA A 143 5.33 26.67 -1.00
C ALA A 143 4.18 25.74 -0.69
N ALA A 144 3.21 25.64 -1.61
CA ALA A 144 2.16 24.65 -1.55
C ALA A 144 1.79 24.14 -2.96
N LEU A 145 1.55 22.84 -3.08
CA LEU A 145 1.12 22.20 -4.32
C LEU A 145 -0.11 21.32 -4.07
N ARG A 146 -1.08 21.40 -4.97
CA ARG A 146 -2.26 20.52 -4.99
C ARG A 146 -2.09 19.40 -6.01
N TYR A 147 -2.47 18.20 -5.62
CA TYR A 147 -2.51 17.00 -6.45
C TYR A 147 -3.96 16.49 -6.59
N PRO A 148 -4.69 16.94 -7.61
CA PRO A 148 -6.13 16.64 -7.73
C PRO A 148 -6.45 15.17 -7.96
N ASP A 149 -5.47 14.37 -8.39
CA ASP A 149 -5.63 12.94 -8.65
C ASP A 149 -5.53 12.05 -7.40
N ASP A 150 -5.12 12.58 -6.28
CA ASP A 150 -5.06 11.84 -5.03
C ASP A 150 -6.47 11.55 -4.50
N ALA A 151 -6.61 10.40 -3.86
CA ALA A 151 -7.87 9.95 -3.30
C ALA A 151 -7.66 9.18 -1.99
N GLN A 152 -8.75 8.89 -1.31
CA GLN A 152 -8.78 8.13 -0.08
C GLN A 152 -9.89 7.10 -0.11
N VAL A 153 -9.69 6.00 0.63
CA VAL A 153 -10.70 4.97 0.92
C VAL A 153 -10.67 4.62 2.40
N GLN A 154 -11.75 3.99 2.90
CA GLN A 154 -11.72 3.27 4.18
C GLN A 154 -11.07 1.89 3.94
N PRO A 155 -9.84 1.63 4.47
CA PRO A 155 -9.02 0.50 4.02
C PRO A 155 -9.63 -0.88 4.26
N ALA A 156 -10.16 -1.10 5.48
CA ALA A 156 -10.72 -2.39 5.84
C ALA A 156 -12.01 -2.68 5.05
N ALA A 157 -12.84 -1.66 4.83
CA ALA A 157 -14.04 -1.80 4.02
C ALA A 157 -13.71 -1.99 2.53
N ALA A 158 -12.65 -1.35 2.02
CA ALA A 158 -12.17 -1.57 0.66
C ALA A 158 -11.75 -3.04 0.44
N ALA A 159 -10.95 -3.59 1.36
CA ALA A 159 -10.58 -5.01 1.29
C ALA A 159 -11.78 -5.94 1.42
N ALA A 160 -12.72 -5.63 2.33
CA ALA A 160 -13.94 -6.42 2.50
C ALA A 160 -14.84 -6.37 1.25
N ALA A 161 -14.96 -5.21 0.59
CA ALA A 161 -15.72 -5.06 -0.63
C ALA A 161 -15.13 -5.87 -1.80
N LEU A 162 -13.81 -5.78 -1.99
CA LEU A 162 -13.08 -6.58 -2.99
C LEU A 162 -13.24 -8.09 -2.74
N LEU A 163 -13.10 -8.52 -1.48
CA LEU A 163 -13.24 -9.92 -1.12
C LEU A 163 -14.68 -10.40 -1.28
N THR A 164 -15.68 -9.59 -0.90
CA THR A 164 -17.11 -9.91 -1.11
C THR A 164 -17.41 -10.13 -2.58
N ASP A 165 -16.87 -9.30 -3.46
CA ASP A 165 -17.06 -9.44 -4.90
C ASP A 165 -16.35 -10.70 -5.44
N ALA A 166 -15.14 -11.03 -4.93
CA ALA A 166 -14.46 -12.28 -5.23
C ALA A 166 -15.29 -13.51 -4.84
N LEU A 167 -15.87 -13.51 -3.63
CA LEU A 167 -16.73 -14.61 -3.14
C LEU A 167 -17.99 -14.77 -3.99
N ARG A 168 -18.59 -13.66 -4.44
CA ARG A 168 -19.73 -13.71 -5.39
C ARG A 168 -19.35 -14.28 -6.74
N ALA A 169 -18.10 -14.02 -7.19
CA ALA A 169 -17.55 -14.62 -8.41
C ALA A 169 -17.12 -16.10 -8.23
N GLY A 170 -17.35 -16.70 -7.05
CA GLY A 170 -17.12 -18.10 -6.77
C GLY A 170 -15.79 -18.41 -6.07
N ALA A 171 -15.07 -17.40 -5.56
CA ALA A 171 -13.92 -17.65 -4.70
C ALA A 171 -14.35 -18.24 -3.34
N GLU A 172 -13.46 -19.00 -2.69
CA GLU A 172 -13.62 -19.47 -1.32
C GLU A 172 -12.70 -18.71 -0.38
N LEU A 173 -13.12 -18.52 0.88
CA LEU A 173 -12.31 -17.93 1.95
C LEU A 173 -12.14 -18.90 3.11
N ARG A 174 -10.88 -19.12 3.53
CA ARG A 174 -10.50 -19.92 4.70
C ARG A 174 -9.71 -19.04 5.67
N THR A 175 -10.38 -18.57 6.70
CA THR A 175 -9.79 -17.81 7.83
C THR A 175 -9.33 -18.74 8.95
N GLY A 176 -8.47 -18.23 9.88
CA GLY A 176 -7.89 -19.07 10.93
C GLY A 176 -7.04 -20.22 10.38
N CYS A 177 -6.55 -20.11 9.16
CA CYS A 177 -5.87 -21.16 8.42
C CYS A 177 -4.43 -20.73 8.09
N GLU A 178 -3.49 -21.07 8.97
CA GLU A 178 -2.08 -20.73 8.78
C GLU A 178 -1.39 -21.68 7.80
N VAL A 179 -0.63 -21.15 6.84
CA VAL A 179 0.26 -21.93 5.99
C VAL A 179 1.56 -22.18 6.75
N ILE A 180 1.83 -23.46 7.05
CA ILE A 180 2.97 -23.90 7.85
C ILE A 180 4.09 -24.58 7.04
N GLY A 181 3.88 -24.81 5.74
CA GLY A 181 4.90 -25.43 4.87
C GLY A 181 4.40 -25.71 3.46
N ALA A 182 5.29 -26.20 2.62
CA ALA A 182 5.07 -26.51 1.21
C ALA A 182 4.93 -28.00 0.95
N VAL A 183 4.16 -28.36 -0.10
CA VAL A 183 4.20 -29.67 -0.78
C VAL A 183 4.78 -29.45 -2.16
N VAL A 184 6.02 -29.90 -2.39
CA VAL A 184 6.74 -29.74 -3.65
C VAL A 184 6.88 -31.11 -4.32
N ARG A 185 6.54 -31.17 -5.62
CA ARG A 185 6.71 -32.37 -6.45
C ARG A 185 7.41 -31.98 -7.75
N ALA A 186 8.51 -32.64 -8.04
CA ALA A 186 9.32 -32.37 -9.24
C ALA A 186 9.65 -30.86 -9.44
N GLY A 187 10.07 -30.19 -8.39
CA GLY A 187 10.43 -28.74 -8.44
C GLY A 187 9.23 -27.78 -8.55
N ARG A 188 8.00 -28.29 -8.44
CA ARG A 188 6.77 -27.50 -8.51
C ARG A 188 6.03 -27.50 -7.16
N LEU A 189 5.61 -26.33 -6.72
CA LEU A 189 4.69 -26.19 -5.59
C LEU A 189 3.30 -26.69 -6.03
N THR A 190 2.82 -27.76 -5.40
CA THR A 190 1.54 -28.41 -5.70
C THR A 190 0.54 -28.31 -4.56
N GLY A 191 1.00 -27.90 -3.37
CA GLY A 191 0.15 -27.72 -2.21
C GLY A 191 0.84 -26.94 -1.10
N VAL A 192 0.04 -26.42 -0.18
CA VAL A 192 0.52 -25.83 1.07
C VAL A 192 -0.07 -26.61 2.25
N ARG A 193 0.78 -26.84 3.27
CA ARG A 193 0.36 -27.51 4.51
C ARG A 193 -0.26 -26.50 5.45
N THR A 194 -1.39 -26.89 6.06
CA THR A 194 -2.05 -26.16 7.13
C THR A 194 -2.37 -27.13 8.28
N PRO A 195 -2.70 -26.66 9.49
CA PRO A 195 -3.16 -27.52 10.56
C PRO A 195 -4.40 -28.37 10.21
N ALA A 196 -5.22 -27.90 9.27
CA ALA A 196 -6.43 -28.58 8.80
C ALA A 196 -6.19 -29.52 7.59
N GLY A 197 -4.94 -29.69 7.16
CA GLY A 197 -4.57 -30.53 6.02
C GLY A 197 -3.87 -29.76 4.91
N VAL A 198 -3.82 -30.38 3.72
CA VAL A 198 -3.15 -29.79 2.54
C VAL A 198 -4.19 -29.08 1.67
N ILE A 199 -3.84 -27.87 1.23
CA ILE A 199 -4.58 -27.15 0.19
C ILE A 199 -3.81 -27.30 -1.10
N GLU A 200 -4.40 -27.99 -2.07
CA GLU A 200 -3.83 -28.20 -3.40
C GLU A 200 -4.31 -27.12 -4.38
N ALA A 201 -3.41 -26.64 -5.23
CA ALA A 201 -3.70 -25.72 -6.31
C ALA A 201 -2.64 -25.82 -7.42
N ASP A 202 -2.92 -25.20 -8.57
CA ASP A 202 -2.00 -25.16 -9.70
C ASP A 202 -1.01 -23.97 -9.58
N ALA A 203 -1.42 -22.91 -8.84
CA ALA A 203 -0.57 -21.78 -8.48
C ALA A 203 -0.92 -21.23 -7.08
N PHE A 204 0.07 -20.62 -6.43
CA PHE A 204 0.00 -20.07 -5.08
C PHE A 204 0.50 -18.65 -5.10
N VAL A 205 -0.32 -17.68 -4.70
CA VAL A 205 0.04 -16.26 -4.66
C VAL A 205 0.35 -15.86 -3.23
N ASN A 206 1.61 -15.56 -2.93
CA ASN A 206 2.03 -14.99 -1.65
C ASN A 206 1.64 -13.52 -1.58
N ALA A 207 0.54 -13.22 -0.89
CA ALA A 207 0.01 -11.89 -0.60
C ALA A 207 0.00 -11.61 0.92
N ALA A 208 0.95 -12.20 1.66
CA ALA A 208 0.99 -12.19 3.13
C ALA A 208 1.51 -10.86 3.73
N GLY A 209 1.59 -9.77 2.94
CA GLY A 209 2.01 -8.46 3.40
C GLY A 209 3.39 -8.48 4.09
N PRO A 210 3.55 -7.95 5.32
CA PRO A 210 4.84 -7.90 6.00
C PRO A 210 5.38 -9.28 6.41
N TRP A 211 4.56 -10.34 6.37
CA TRP A 211 4.98 -11.72 6.60
C TRP A 211 5.33 -12.47 5.31
N ALA A 212 5.33 -11.78 4.16
CA ALA A 212 5.58 -12.42 2.87
C ALA A 212 7.00 -13.04 2.80
N GLY A 213 7.99 -12.44 3.44
CA GLY A 213 9.35 -13.02 3.55
C GLY A 213 9.38 -14.31 4.36
N GLU A 214 8.74 -14.32 5.54
CA GLU A 214 8.65 -15.53 6.38
C GLU A 214 7.89 -16.67 5.67
N LEU A 215 6.78 -16.33 5.01
CA LEU A 215 6.00 -17.31 4.25
C LEU A 215 6.80 -17.86 3.08
N ALA A 216 7.48 -17.01 2.32
CA ALA A 216 8.32 -17.43 1.20
C ALA A 216 9.46 -18.37 1.65
N ALA A 217 10.09 -18.09 2.80
CA ALA A 217 11.09 -18.97 3.40
C ALA A 217 10.49 -20.33 3.79
N ARG A 218 9.30 -20.37 4.41
CA ARG A 218 8.59 -21.63 4.73
C ARG A 218 8.22 -22.43 3.48
N LEU A 219 8.02 -21.76 2.35
CA LEU A 219 7.73 -22.40 1.06
C LEU A 219 9.00 -22.84 0.32
N GLY A 220 10.20 -22.45 0.77
CA GLY A 220 11.47 -22.85 0.18
C GLY A 220 12.02 -21.89 -0.89
N ALA A 221 11.44 -20.70 -1.05
CA ALA A 221 11.90 -19.68 -1.99
C ALA A 221 11.92 -18.29 -1.31
N PRO A 222 12.84 -18.03 -0.38
CA PRO A 222 12.86 -16.81 0.44
C PRO A 222 12.97 -15.55 -0.40
N VAL A 223 12.27 -14.49 0.02
CA VAL A 223 12.34 -13.14 -0.52
C VAL A 223 12.55 -12.13 0.60
N ASP A 224 13.27 -11.05 0.32
CA ASP A 224 13.61 -10.03 1.32
C ASP A 224 12.47 -9.02 1.49
N VAL A 225 11.41 -9.46 2.16
CA VAL A 225 10.31 -8.60 2.62
C VAL A 225 10.37 -8.52 4.14
N ARG A 226 10.53 -7.32 4.67
CA ARG A 226 10.71 -7.07 6.11
C ARG A 226 9.59 -6.19 6.67
N PRO A 227 9.21 -6.32 7.96
CA PRO A 227 8.27 -5.41 8.58
C PRO A 227 8.91 -4.03 8.82
N ARG A 228 8.21 -2.95 8.44
CA ARG A 228 8.56 -1.57 8.75
C ARG A 228 7.42 -0.92 9.53
N ARG A 229 7.62 -0.73 10.84
CA ARG A 229 6.61 -0.19 11.75
C ARG A 229 6.22 1.24 11.39
N GLY A 230 4.93 1.58 11.47
CA GLY A 230 4.39 2.93 11.42
C GLY A 230 3.26 3.11 12.40
N ASP A 231 3.19 4.29 13.04
CA ASP A 231 2.20 4.64 14.04
C ASP A 231 1.37 5.84 13.56
N VAL A 232 0.10 5.89 13.98
CA VAL A 232 -0.90 6.90 13.61
C VAL A 232 -1.67 7.33 14.86
N LEU A 233 -1.95 8.63 14.98
CA LEU A 233 -2.86 9.20 15.95
C LEU A 233 -4.24 9.44 15.32
N VAL A 234 -5.28 9.29 16.09
CA VAL A 234 -6.67 9.53 15.68
C VAL A 234 -7.32 10.50 16.67
N THR A 235 -7.83 11.62 16.17
CA THR A 235 -8.53 12.59 17.02
C THR A 235 -9.96 12.16 17.32
N THR A 236 -10.58 12.79 18.33
CA THR A 236 -12.04 12.81 18.42
C THR A 236 -12.63 13.41 17.13
N PRO A 237 -13.88 13.04 16.77
CA PRO A 237 -14.54 13.62 15.60
C PRO A 237 -14.66 15.14 15.71
N LEU A 238 -14.40 15.83 14.61
CA LEU A 238 -14.50 17.27 14.42
C LEU A 238 -15.56 17.58 13.36
N PRO A 239 -16.15 18.78 13.36
CA PRO A 239 -16.78 19.33 12.17
C PRO A 239 -15.80 19.29 10.99
N PRO A 240 -16.26 19.46 9.73
CA PRO A 240 -15.35 19.53 8.57
C PRO A 240 -14.23 20.53 8.80
N THR A 241 -12.99 20.03 8.90
CA THR A 241 -11.82 20.81 9.34
C THR A 241 -10.62 20.62 8.43
N VAL A 242 -10.39 19.39 7.98
CA VAL A 242 -9.33 19.00 7.01
C VAL A 242 -10.03 18.45 5.77
N PHE A 243 -9.80 19.07 4.63
CA PHE A 243 -10.56 18.83 3.41
C PHE A 243 -9.80 17.98 2.38
N HIS A 244 -8.47 17.99 2.45
CA HIS A 244 -7.57 17.23 1.60
C HIS A 244 -6.69 16.32 2.45
N LYS A 245 -5.89 15.51 1.81
CA LYS A 245 -4.77 14.87 2.47
C LYS A 245 -3.57 15.82 2.41
N VAL A 246 -3.09 16.27 3.57
CA VAL A 246 -2.03 17.27 3.65
C VAL A 246 -0.73 16.63 4.14
N TYR A 247 0.36 16.90 3.42
CA TYR A 247 1.71 16.38 3.69
C TYR A 247 2.70 17.51 3.94
N ASP A 248 3.67 17.21 4.78
CA ASP A 248 4.84 18.06 4.98
C ASP A 248 5.91 17.75 3.91
N ALA A 249 6.23 18.74 3.08
CA ALA A 249 7.27 18.63 2.05
C ALA A 249 8.68 18.56 2.66
N ASP A 250 8.90 19.16 3.82
CA ASP A 250 10.20 19.18 4.49
C ASP A 250 10.64 17.78 4.93
N ASP A 251 9.68 16.83 4.97
CA ASP A 251 9.89 15.42 5.37
C ASP A 251 9.83 14.45 4.18
N VAL A 252 9.78 14.92 2.91
CA VAL A 252 9.62 14.06 1.71
C VAL A 252 10.72 12.99 1.62
N GLY A 253 11.96 13.31 2.00
CA GLY A 253 13.06 12.35 2.06
C GLY A 253 12.82 11.14 3.00
N ALA A 254 11.90 11.25 3.97
CA ALA A 254 11.58 10.15 4.88
C ALA A 254 10.86 8.98 4.19
N VAL A 255 10.13 9.22 3.10
CA VAL A 255 9.38 8.18 2.37
C VAL A 255 10.33 7.24 1.65
N GLY A 256 11.33 7.76 0.95
CA GLY A 256 12.32 6.99 0.20
C GLY A 256 13.53 6.53 1.03
N SER A 257 13.55 6.78 2.35
CA SER A 257 14.69 6.41 3.18
C SER A 257 14.72 4.92 3.50
N SER A 258 15.87 4.30 3.29
CA SER A 258 16.17 2.92 3.73
C SER A 258 16.68 2.84 5.17
N GLY A 259 16.75 3.97 5.90
CA GLY A 259 17.26 4.03 7.27
C GLY A 259 16.46 3.16 8.26
N GLU A 260 17.17 2.54 9.21
CA GLU A 260 16.55 1.74 10.28
C GLU A 260 15.96 2.62 11.39
N GLN A 261 16.58 3.78 11.58
CA GLN A 261 16.23 4.73 12.64
C GLN A 261 14.82 5.29 12.46
N LEU A 262 14.26 5.78 13.56
CA LEU A 262 12.97 6.45 13.58
C LEU A 262 12.97 7.66 12.64
N GLN A 263 12.01 7.66 11.73
CA GLN A 263 11.65 8.82 10.93
C GLN A 263 10.17 9.13 11.15
N THR A 264 9.85 10.40 11.25
CA THR A 264 8.48 10.89 11.37
C THR A 264 8.22 11.89 10.26
N SER A 265 7.00 11.92 9.74
CA SER A 265 6.51 12.93 8.80
C SER A 265 5.11 13.36 9.20
N ALA A 266 4.72 14.59 8.89
CA ALA A 266 3.35 14.99 9.08
C ALA A 266 2.52 14.61 7.85
N VAL A 267 1.48 13.82 8.11
CA VAL A 267 0.41 13.49 7.17
C VAL A 267 -0.89 13.67 7.92
N VAL A 268 -1.74 14.57 7.47
CA VAL A 268 -2.99 14.91 8.16
C VAL A 268 -4.14 14.76 7.18
N GLU A 269 -5.15 13.97 7.57
CA GLU A 269 -6.34 13.74 6.75
C GLU A 269 -7.57 13.48 7.61
N SER A 270 -8.75 13.88 7.16
CA SER A 270 -10.01 13.55 7.81
C SER A 270 -10.65 12.30 7.20
N THR A 271 -11.39 11.58 8.02
CA THR A 271 -12.35 10.55 7.60
C THR A 271 -13.73 11.16 7.40
N ARG A 272 -14.64 10.46 6.74
CA ARG A 272 -16.06 10.87 6.65
C ARG A 272 -16.73 10.99 8.02
N GLY A 273 -16.26 10.24 9.02
CA GLY A 273 -16.75 10.32 10.39
C GLY A 273 -16.27 11.55 11.17
N GLY A 274 -15.42 12.39 10.56
CA GLY A 274 -14.89 13.62 11.16
C GLY A 274 -13.63 13.43 12.00
N SER A 275 -13.20 12.19 12.29
CA SER A 275 -11.90 11.97 12.94
C SER A 275 -10.77 12.34 12.00
N VAL A 276 -9.76 13.03 12.54
CA VAL A 276 -8.53 13.34 11.81
C VAL A 276 -7.49 12.27 12.11
N LEU A 277 -6.96 11.65 11.06
CA LEU A 277 -5.82 10.76 11.13
C LEU A 277 -4.55 11.60 11.01
N ILE A 278 -3.60 11.36 11.89
CA ILE A 278 -2.32 12.06 11.93
C ILE A 278 -1.21 11.02 11.85
N GLY A 279 -0.56 10.91 10.73
CA GLY A 279 0.59 10.04 10.46
C GLY A 279 1.85 10.86 10.24
N SER A 280 2.95 10.25 10.01
CA SER A 280 3.21 8.85 10.24
C SER A 280 4.64 8.69 10.76
N SER A 281 4.96 7.53 11.25
CA SER A 281 6.34 7.14 11.57
C SER A 281 6.82 5.99 10.69
N ARG A 282 8.15 5.82 10.62
CA ARG A 282 8.81 4.69 9.97
C ARG A 282 10.00 4.26 10.79
N ARG A 283 10.09 2.96 11.10
CA ARG A 283 11.25 2.36 11.79
C ARG A 283 11.32 0.86 11.51
N ARG A 284 12.52 0.29 11.47
CA ARG A 284 12.73 -1.16 11.35
C ARG A 284 13.02 -1.73 12.74
N VAL A 285 12.03 -2.35 13.35
CA VAL A 285 12.09 -2.92 14.71
C VAL A 285 11.55 -4.36 14.73
N GLY A 286 11.61 -5.05 13.59
CA GLY A 286 10.96 -6.35 13.45
C GLY A 286 9.45 -6.20 13.65
N PHE A 287 8.83 -7.19 14.29
CA PHE A 287 7.41 -7.19 14.64
C PHE A 287 7.12 -6.65 16.06
N ASP A 288 7.95 -5.73 16.57
CA ASP A 288 7.64 -5.01 17.82
C ASP A 288 6.44 -4.08 17.62
N ASP A 289 5.29 -4.45 18.19
CA ASP A 289 4.00 -3.76 18.03
C ASP A 289 3.71 -2.71 19.13
N ARG A 290 4.62 -2.50 20.06
CA ARG A 290 4.43 -1.56 21.16
C ARG A 290 4.36 -0.11 20.65
N LEU A 291 3.35 0.61 21.08
CA LEU A 291 3.29 2.07 20.93
C LEU A 291 4.33 2.73 21.84
N ARG A 292 5.01 3.75 21.33
CA ARG A 292 6.06 4.47 22.05
C ARG A 292 5.68 5.94 22.17
N PRO A 293 5.56 6.50 23.40
CA PRO A 293 5.17 7.89 23.62
C PRO A 293 6.03 8.90 22.86
N GLU A 294 7.35 8.67 22.77
CA GLU A 294 8.28 9.54 22.06
C GLU A 294 7.98 9.61 20.54
N VAL A 295 7.53 8.50 19.95
CA VAL A 295 7.13 8.45 18.54
C VAL A 295 5.83 9.21 18.31
N LEU A 296 4.84 8.98 19.17
CA LEU A 296 3.53 9.66 19.10
C LEU A 296 3.68 11.16 19.29
N SER A 297 4.53 11.57 20.26
CA SER A 297 4.84 12.99 20.49
C SER A 297 5.53 13.63 19.29
N GLY A 298 6.47 12.91 18.64
CA GLY A 298 7.14 13.40 17.42
C GLY A 298 6.17 13.61 16.25
N ILE A 299 5.24 12.67 16.03
CA ILE A 299 4.17 12.79 15.01
C ILE A 299 3.28 13.99 15.32
N ALA A 300 2.81 14.13 16.58
CA ALA A 300 1.96 15.22 17.00
C ALA A 300 2.64 16.59 16.82
N ALA A 301 3.92 16.71 17.22
CA ALA A 301 4.66 17.97 17.09
C ALA A 301 4.77 18.44 15.61
N LYS A 302 5.03 17.49 14.68
CA LYS A 302 5.08 17.81 13.24
C LYS A 302 3.70 18.18 12.69
N ALA A 303 2.65 17.47 13.09
CA ALA A 303 1.30 17.79 12.68
C ALA A 303 0.86 19.18 13.17
N LEU A 304 1.22 19.59 14.38
CA LEU A 304 0.90 20.90 14.94
C LEU A 304 1.65 22.03 14.24
N ARG A 305 2.80 21.76 13.62
CA ARG A 305 3.49 22.73 12.74
C ARG A 305 2.64 23.01 11.49
N LEU A 306 2.05 21.99 10.87
CA LEU A 306 1.18 22.14 9.70
C LEU A 306 -0.22 22.65 10.06
N PHE A 307 -0.80 22.14 11.16
CA PHE A 307 -2.16 22.44 11.62
C PHE A 307 -2.16 22.91 13.08
N PRO A 308 -1.75 24.16 13.37
CA PRO A 308 -1.69 24.70 14.75
C PRO A 308 -3.04 24.62 15.49
N GLY A 309 -4.14 24.72 14.75
CA GLY A 309 -5.50 24.62 15.30
C GLY A 309 -5.84 23.27 15.94
N LEU A 310 -5.09 22.21 15.64
CA LEU A 310 -5.28 20.89 16.26
C LEU A 310 -4.72 20.80 17.70
N ALA A 311 -4.01 21.81 18.21
CA ALA A 311 -3.38 21.78 19.53
C ALA A 311 -4.37 21.50 20.70
N GLY A 312 -5.61 21.97 20.56
CA GLY A 312 -6.66 21.74 21.55
C GLY A 312 -7.52 20.50 21.33
N VAL A 313 -7.24 19.70 20.28
CA VAL A 313 -8.08 18.57 19.90
C VAL A 313 -7.62 17.29 20.60
N PRO A 314 -8.49 16.60 21.36
CA PRO A 314 -8.12 15.36 22.02
C PRO A 314 -7.81 14.24 21.03
N VAL A 315 -6.75 13.46 21.31
CA VAL A 315 -6.48 12.18 20.66
C VAL A 315 -7.28 11.10 21.38
N MET A 316 -8.20 10.44 20.66
CA MET A 316 -8.99 9.36 21.24
C MET A 316 -8.34 7.99 21.08
N ARG A 317 -7.42 7.83 20.10
CA ARG A 317 -6.79 6.55 19.79
C ARG A 317 -5.41 6.75 19.17
N ALA A 318 -4.51 5.83 19.46
CA ALA A 318 -3.29 5.62 18.69
C ALA A 318 -3.22 4.15 18.27
N TYR A 319 -2.72 3.88 17.09
CA TYR A 319 -2.47 2.53 16.60
C TYR A 319 -1.26 2.52 15.67
N GLY A 320 -0.77 1.33 15.37
CA GLY A 320 0.29 1.18 14.40
C GLY A 320 0.23 -0.15 13.68
N GLY A 321 0.89 -0.22 12.52
CA GLY A 321 0.94 -1.38 11.67
C GLY A 321 2.34 -1.61 11.11
N PHE A 322 2.49 -2.70 10.37
CA PHE A 322 3.74 -3.06 9.72
C PHE A 322 3.58 -2.95 8.21
N ARG A 323 4.43 -2.14 7.57
CA ARG A 323 4.50 -2.05 6.10
C ARG A 323 5.41 -3.17 5.58
N PRO A 324 5.08 -3.83 4.47
CA PRO A 324 5.97 -4.79 3.80
C PRO A 324 7.08 -4.06 3.05
N TYR A 325 8.20 -3.82 3.72
CA TYR A 325 9.37 -3.15 3.19
C TYR A 325 10.19 -4.08 2.30
N VAL A 326 10.65 -3.58 1.15
CA VAL A 326 11.63 -4.20 0.26
C VAL A 326 12.80 -3.23 0.09
N PRO A 327 14.08 -3.68 0.05
CA PRO A 327 15.23 -2.78 0.03
C PRO A 327 15.29 -1.79 -1.14
N ASP A 328 14.71 -2.12 -2.29
CA ASP A 328 14.62 -1.24 -3.47
C ASP A 328 13.32 -0.43 -3.55
N HIS A 329 12.47 -0.50 -2.53
CA HIS A 329 11.19 0.20 -2.43
C HIS A 329 10.17 -0.12 -3.55
N LEU A 330 10.37 -1.17 -4.33
CA LEU A 330 9.45 -1.57 -5.40
C LEU A 330 8.64 -2.81 -5.02
N PRO A 331 7.35 -2.88 -5.37
CA PRO A 331 6.54 -4.07 -5.19
C PRO A 331 7.14 -5.30 -5.88
N ILE A 332 6.78 -6.48 -5.37
CA ILE A 332 7.12 -7.77 -5.97
C ILE A 332 5.85 -8.32 -6.62
N ILE A 333 5.84 -8.44 -7.95
CA ILE A 333 4.67 -8.92 -8.71
C ILE A 333 5.13 -9.90 -9.78
N GLY A 334 4.73 -11.17 -9.66
CA GLY A 334 5.03 -12.17 -10.68
C GLY A 334 5.38 -13.55 -10.14
N ALA A 335 5.74 -14.45 -11.07
CA ALA A 335 6.16 -15.81 -10.77
C ALA A 335 7.55 -15.84 -10.11
N ASP A 336 7.73 -16.75 -9.15
CA ASP A 336 9.06 -17.04 -8.60
C ASP A 336 9.79 -18.00 -9.54
N PRO A 337 10.92 -17.60 -10.13
CA PRO A 337 11.63 -18.46 -11.08
C PRO A 337 12.30 -19.67 -10.42
N ARG A 338 12.46 -19.67 -9.10
CA ARG A 338 13.13 -20.73 -8.31
C ARG A 338 12.17 -21.85 -7.91
N LEU A 339 10.84 -21.56 -7.83
CA LEU A 339 9.83 -22.54 -7.42
C LEU A 339 8.59 -22.40 -8.32
N THR A 340 8.51 -23.24 -9.33
CA THR A 340 7.35 -23.25 -10.23
C THR A 340 6.04 -23.38 -9.46
N GLY A 341 5.04 -22.60 -9.83
CA GLY A 341 3.73 -22.55 -9.16
C GLY A 341 3.65 -21.53 -8.03
N LEU A 342 4.77 -20.98 -7.55
CA LEU A 342 4.76 -19.87 -6.59
C LEU A 342 4.76 -18.53 -7.33
N TRP A 343 3.91 -17.62 -6.85
CA TRP A 343 3.76 -16.25 -7.31
C TRP A 343 3.81 -15.29 -6.12
N HIS A 344 4.19 -14.04 -6.35
CA HIS A 344 4.21 -13.01 -5.32
C HIS A 344 3.38 -11.79 -5.73
N ALA A 345 2.69 -11.20 -4.76
CA ALA A 345 1.99 -9.92 -4.83
C ALA A 345 2.17 -9.21 -3.49
N GLY A 346 3.26 -8.48 -3.32
CA GLY A 346 3.63 -7.90 -2.02
C GLY A 346 4.71 -6.82 -2.11
N GLY A 347 5.26 -6.42 -0.96
CA GLY A 347 6.35 -5.45 -0.93
C GLY A 347 5.95 -3.99 -1.20
N HIS A 348 4.69 -3.64 -1.09
CA HIS A 348 4.14 -2.32 -1.46
C HIS A 348 4.41 -1.22 -0.42
N GLU A 349 5.08 -1.50 0.67
CA GLU A 349 5.26 -0.59 1.81
C GLU A 349 3.96 0.12 2.24
N GLY A 350 3.92 1.46 2.23
CA GLY A 350 2.76 2.26 2.58
C GLY A 350 1.72 2.40 1.46
N ALA A 351 2.06 2.01 0.23
CA ALA A 351 1.24 2.24 -0.96
C ALA A 351 0.26 1.10 -1.29
N GLY A 352 0.28 0.00 -0.51
CA GLY A 352 -0.45 -1.24 -0.84
C GLY A 352 -1.94 -1.08 -1.08
N ILE A 353 -2.59 -0.13 -0.42
CA ILE A 353 -4.02 0.17 -0.63
C ILE A 353 -4.22 0.75 -2.03
N GLY A 354 -3.50 1.83 -2.34
CA GLY A 354 -3.61 2.50 -3.63
C GLY A 354 -3.23 1.59 -4.80
N LEU A 355 -2.15 0.82 -4.66
CA LEU A 355 -1.60 -0.03 -5.72
C LEU A 355 -2.32 -1.38 -5.90
N SER A 356 -3.18 -1.79 -4.96
CA SER A 356 -3.73 -3.16 -4.91
C SER A 356 -4.46 -3.59 -6.18
N VAL A 357 -5.32 -2.74 -6.74
CA VAL A 357 -6.12 -3.08 -7.93
C VAL A 357 -5.28 -3.16 -9.21
N GLY A 358 -4.25 -2.30 -9.32
CA GLY A 358 -3.27 -2.38 -10.42
C GLY A 358 -2.41 -3.64 -10.32
N THR A 359 -1.88 -3.91 -9.13
CA THR A 359 -1.13 -5.14 -8.82
C THR A 359 -1.92 -6.39 -9.19
N ALA A 360 -3.18 -6.46 -8.75
CA ALA A 360 -4.05 -7.59 -9.04
C ALA A 360 -4.30 -7.78 -10.54
N ARG A 361 -4.51 -6.69 -11.28
CA ARG A 361 -4.67 -6.70 -12.72
C ARG A 361 -3.41 -7.19 -13.44
N LEU A 362 -2.23 -6.73 -13.01
CA LEU A 362 -0.95 -7.21 -13.55
C LEU A 362 -0.75 -8.69 -13.25
N LEU A 363 -0.93 -9.11 -11.99
CA LEU A 363 -0.78 -10.51 -11.60
C LEU A 363 -1.71 -11.44 -12.38
N ARG A 364 -2.99 -11.07 -12.53
CA ARG A 364 -3.96 -11.83 -13.33
C ARG A 364 -3.47 -11.98 -14.77
N ASN A 365 -3.03 -10.87 -15.39
CA ASN A 365 -2.57 -10.90 -16.77
C ASN A 365 -1.35 -11.79 -16.95
N LEU A 366 -0.36 -11.69 -16.05
CA LEU A 366 0.83 -12.53 -16.06
C LEU A 366 0.48 -14.01 -15.86
N LEU A 367 -0.41 -14.34 -14.91
CA LEU A 367 -0.79 -15.72 -14.61
C LEU A 367 -1.59 -16.37 -15.75
N LEU A 368 -2.37 -15.58 -16.49
CA LEU A 368 -3.18 -16.03 -17.62
C LEU A 368 -2.52 -15.79 -18.98
N ASP A 369 -1.23 -15.46 -19.00
CA ASP A 369 -0.46 -15.17 -20.23
C ASP A 369 -1.15 -14.10 -21.12
N GLN A 370 -1.63 -13.03 -20.49
CA GLN A 370 -2.26 -11.89 -21.14
C GLN A 370 -1.34 -10.67 -21.13
N PRO A 371 -1.41 -9.77 -22.13
CA PRO A 371 -0.58 -8.58 -22.19
C PRO A 371 -0.82 -7.63 -21.01
N THR A 372 0.23 -7.02 -20.50
CA THR A 372 0.20 -5.99 -19.46
C THR A 372 0.22 -4.59 -20.08
N LYS A 373 -0.42 -3.62 -19.40
CA LYS A 373 -0.48 -2.23 -19.88
C LYS A 373 0.75 -1.40 -19.53
N ILE A 374 1.57 -1.88 -18.59
CA ILE A 374 2.83 -1.27 -18.17
C ILE A 374 3.92 -2.34 -18.18
N ASP A 375 5.17 -1.91 -18.20
CA ASP A 375 6.31 -2.81 -18.06
C ASP A 375 6.35 -3.39 -16.65
N VAL A 376 6.39 -4.71 -16.53
CA VAL A 376 6.45 -5.44 -15.27
C VAL A 376 7.86 -5.86 -14.88
N SER A 377 8.86 -5.60 -15.70
CA SER A 377 10.24 -6.04 -15.50
C SER A 377 10.82 -5.53 -14.17
N ALA A 378 10.47 -4.30 -13.79
CA ALA A 378 10.88 -3.69 -12.54
C ALA A 378 10.26 -4.33 -11.28
N PHE A 379 9.22 -5.16 -11.42
CA PHE A 379 8.52 -5.81 -10.30
C PHE A 379 8.86 -7.30 -10.15
N ARG A 380 9.74 -7.83 -10.98
CA ARG A 380 10.10 -9.24 -10.98
C ARG A 380 10.69 -9.70 -9.66
N VAL A 381 10.54 -10.98 -9.37
CA VAL A 381 11.02 -11.63 -8.13
C VAL A 381 12.54 -11.76 -8.10
N ASP A 382 13.18 -11.92 -9.27
CA ASP A 382 14.62 -12.18 -9.42
C ASP A 382 15.52 -10.93 -9.32
N ARG A 383 14.98 -9.81 -8.85
CA ARG A 383 15.77 -8.60 -8.54
C ARG A 383 16.73 -8.87 -7.37
N PRO A 384 17.99 -8.37 -7.42
CA PRO A 384 18.97 -8.56 -6.34
C PRO A 384 18.43 -8.15 -4.97
N ALA A 385 17.76 -7.01 -4.87
CA ALA A 385 17.17 -6.51 -3.63
C ALA A 385 16.08 -7.44 -3.04
N VAL A 386 15.36 -8.16 -3.89
CA VAL A 386 14.32 -9.13 -3.48
C VAL A 386 14.94 -10.44 -3.00
N LEU A 387 16.04 -10.85 -3.62
CA LEU A 387 16.73 -12.11 -3.30
C LEU A 387 17.70 -11.97 -2.12
N GLY A 388 17.88 -10.76 -1.56
CA GLY A 388 18.83 -10.51 -0.48
C GLY A 388 20.30 -10.63 -0.92
N VAL A 389 20.56 -10.52 -2.22
CA VAL A 389 21.92 -10.49 -2.78
C VAL A 389 22.34 -9.02 -2.83
N GLU A 390 23.33 -8.61 -2.05
CA GLU A 390 23.94 -7.28 -2.19
C GLU A 390 24.46 -7.14 -3.62
N ALA A 391 24.08 -6.06 -4.32
CA ALA A 391 24.70 -5.71 -5.59
C ALA A 391 26.19 -5.49 -5.32
N GLN A 392 27.07 -6.37 -5.83
CA GLN A 392 28.49 -6.11 -5.81
C GLN A 392 28.73 -4.77 -6.53
N PRO A 393 29.44 -3.81 -5.92
CA PRO A 393 29.80 -2.59 -6.60
C PRO A 393 30.54 -3.00 -7.89
N ALA A 394 30.15 -2.41 -9.00
CA ALA A 394 30.84 -2.63 -10.27
C ALA A 394 32.33 -2.38 -10.03
N SER A 395 33.14 -3.41 -10.25
CA SER A 395 34.58 -3.29 -10.20
C SER A 395 35.00 -2.20 -11.21
N GLU A 396 35.53 -1.09 -10.70
CA GLU A 396 36.23 -0.13 -11.56
C GLU A 396 37.33 -0.90 -12.29
N GLU A 397 37.13 -1.21 -13.56
CA GLU A 397 38.23 -1.58 -14.44
C GLU A 397 39.18 -0.39 -14.49
N LYS A 398 40.29 -0.52 -13.75
CA LYS A 398 41.42 0.37 -13.94
C LYS A 398 42.03 0.07 -15.30
N ALA A 399 41.84 1.01 -16.22
CA ALA A 399 42.62 1.10 -17.44
C ALA A 399 44.01 1.74 -17.14
#